data_73e59d7d6fb8d7bf28b3b296303816c7
#
_entry.id   73e59d7d6fb8d7bf28b3b296303816c7
#
_cell.length_a   1.000
_cell.length_b   1.000
_cell.length_c   1.000
_cell.angle_alpha   90.00
_cell.angle_beta   90.00
_cell.angle_gamma   90.00
#
_symmetry.space_group_name_H-M   'P 1'
#
loop_
_entity.id
_entity.type
_entity.pdbx_description
1 polymer ?
#
loop_
_entity_poly.entity_id
_entity_poly.type
_entity_poly.pdbx_seq_one_letter_code
_entity_poly.pdbx_strand_id
1 'polypeptide(L)'
;LRHGRTLGYKHQGPSPAMGDCAFYVICPANASGMGVDSNYIPVLEAGSICSSEEGIAYTLMNNVRFDDPTNEMVVAKVNESTGLPTHYAIKSYGRVMSGQYKSRTYDIGAHERFLSLTIDDENVTEVVSVMDSNGNSYVEVPYLSSDTVYRSVSVPKPSQTSTQSILIAVTAPRRFVVNRTRVRTDIQFGY
;
A
#
# COMPACT_ATOMS: atom_id res chain seq x y z
N LEU A 1 -12.29 17.06 24.66
CA LEU A 1 -12.22 16.84 23.19
C LEU A 1 -12.94 17.94 22.37
N ARG A 2 -14.10 18.48 22.81
CA ARG A 2 -14.80 19.55 22.07
C ARG A 2 -13.94 20.79 21.89
N HIS A 3 -13.35 21.30 22.98
CA HIS A 3 -12.48 22.49 22.93
C HIS A 3 -11.20 22.27 22.12
N GLY A 4 -10.63 21.05 22.13
CA GLY A 4 -9.48 20.72 21.28
C GLY A 4 -9.82 20.80 19.79
N ARG A 5 -11.01 20.32 19.40
CA ARG A 5 -11.45 20.41 17.99
C ARG A 5 -11.67 21.84 17.51
N THR A 6 -12.20 22.72 18.35
CA THR A 6 -12.32 24.14 17.99
C THR A 6 -10.98 24.82 17.80
N LEU A 7 -9.92 24.31 18.43
CA LEU A 7 -8.53 24.74 18.27
C LEU A 7 -7.78 23.99 17.17
N GLY A 8 -8.49 23.20 16.34
CA GLY A 8 -7.88 22.47 15.22
C GLY A 8 -7.25 21.12 15.56
N TYR A 9 -7.38 20.63 16.81
CA TYR A 9 -6.87 19.31 17.17
C TYR A 9 -7.67 18.20 16.47
N LYS A 10 -6.96 17.37 15.73
CA LYS A 10 -7.49 16.13 15.14
C LYS A 10 -6.91 14.94 15.90
N HIS A 11 -7.77 13.99 16.28
CA HIS A 11 -7.31 12.76 16.89
C HIS A 11 -6.51 11.95 15.84
N GLN A 12 -5.26 11.63 16.17
CA GLN A 12 -4.46 10.75 15.34
C GLN A 12 -4.85 9.31 15.67
N GLY A 13 -5.26 8.57 14.63
CA GLY A 13 -5.51 7.14 14.73
C GLY A 13 -4.22 6.32 14.86
N PRO A 14 -4.32 4.98 14.94
CA PRO A 14 -3.17 4.10 14.88
C PRO A 14 -2.40 4.31 13.57
N SER A 15 -1.08 4.17 13.62
CA SER A 15 -0.22 4.20 12.44
C SER A 15 0.34 2.80 12.19
N PRO A 16 0.36 2.31 10.94
CA PRO A 16 0.93 1.01 10.64
C PRO A 16 2.45 1.05 10.81
N ALA A 17 3.03 -0.06 11.27
CA ALA A 17 4.46 -0.26 11.24
C ALA A 17 4.89 -0.63 9.82
N MET A 18 6.02 -0.09 9.37
CA MET A 18 6.61 -0.39 8.07
C MET A 18 8.01 -0.97 8.26
N GLY A 19 8.39 -1.89 7.39
CA GLY A 19 9.71 -2.52 7.42
C GLY A 19 10.06 -3.14 6.08
N ASP A 20 11.33 -3.50 5.93
CA ASP A 20 11.81 -4.23 4.76
C ASP A 20 12.01 -5.70 5.15
N CYS A 21 11.39 -6.60 4.37
CA CYS A 21 11.50 -8.04 4.54
C CYS A 21 12.30 -8.65 3.41
N ALA A 22 13.12 -9.66 3.73
CA ALA A 22 13.79 -10.48 2.73
C ALA A 22 12.88 -11.65 2.34
N PHE A 23 12.63 -11.78 1.05
CA PHE A 23 11.87 -12.87 0.46
C PHE A 23 12.82 -13.82 -0.26
N TYR A 24 12.59 -15.10 -0.10
CA TYR A 24 13.37 -16.15 -0.73
C TYR A 24 12.45 -17.01 -1.60
N VAL A 25 12.91 -17.30 -2.80
CA VAL A 25 12.24 -18.24 -3.71
C VAL A 25 13.22 -19.27 -4.21
N ILE A 26 12.78 -20.51 -4.32
CA ILE A 26 13.59 -21.60 -4.89
C ILE A 26 13.06 -21.87 -6.30
N CYS A 27 13.90 -21.62 -7.30
CA CYS A 27 13.57 -21.82 -8.70
C CYS A 27 14.43 -22.96 -9.29
N PRO A 28 13.92 -23.72 -10.27
CA PRO A 28 14.70 -24.75 -10.95
C PRO A 28 15.86 -24.13 -11.76
N ALA A 29 16.93 -24.88 -11.86
CA ALA A 29 18.04 -24.53 -12.76
C ALA A 29 17.60 -24.69 -14.22
N ASN A 30 18.23 -23.91 -15.11
CA ASN A 30 18.06 -24.08 -16.53
C ASN A 30 18.65 -25.44 -17.01
N ALA A 31 18.38 -25.83 -18.25
CA ALA A 31 18.84 -27.11 -18.81
C ALA A 31 20.36 -27.29 -18.81
N SER A 32 21.13 -26.21 -18.78
CA SER A 32 22.61 -26.26 -18.71
C SER A 32 23.13 -26.36 -17.27
N GLY A 33 22.29 -26.22 -16.26
CA GLY A 33 22.69 -26.16 -14.85
C GLY A 33 23.39 -24.86 -14.46
N MET A 34 23.55 -23.91 -15.37
CA MET A 34 24.18 -22.61 -15.14
C MET A 34 23.12 -21.52 -15.03
N GLY A 35 22.62 -21.27 -13.78
CA GLY A 35 21.63 -20.24 -13.51
C GLY A 35 20.21 -20.77 -13.48
N VAL A 36 19.28 -19.88 -13.21
CA VAL A 36 17.85 -20.16 -13.05
C VAL A 36 17.16 -20.19 -14.40
N ASP A 37 16.14 -21.03 -14.54
CA ASP A 37 15.22 -20.97 -15.68
C ASP A 37 14.30 -19.76 -15.54
N SER A 38 14.44 -18.80 -16.46
CA SER A 38 13.70 -17.54 -16.45
C SER A 38 12.18 -17.71 -16.53
N ASN A 39 11.70 -18.86 -17.06
CA ASN A 39 10.27 -19.13 -17.16
C ASN A 39 9.61 -19.43 -15.79
N TYR A 40 10.41 -19.75 -14.78
CA TYR A 40 9.94 -20.12 -13.44
C TYR A 40 10.24 -19.06 -12.37
N ILE A 41 10.73 -17.90 -12.75
CA ILE A 41 10.98 -16.81 -11.80
C ILE A 41 9.66 -16.10 -11.51
N PRO A 42 9.15 -16.17 -10.26
CA PRO A 42 7.90 -15.52 -9.91
C PRO A 42 8.08 -14.02 -9.65
N VAL A 43 6.96 -13.31 -9.62
CA VAL A 43 6.86 -11.95 -9.10
C VAL A 43 5.84 -11.98 -7.95
N LEU A 44 6.22 -11.44 -6.78
CA LEU A 44 5.25 -11.20 -5.71
C LEU A 44 4.59 -9.85 -5.95
N GLU A 45 3.28 -9.88 -6.10
CA GLU A 45 2.51 -8.65 -6.36
C GLU A 45 2.27 -7.85 -5.08
N ALA A 46 2.23 -6.53 -5.23
CA ALA A 46 1.79 -5.64 -4.15
C ALA A 46 0.39 -6.03 -3.68
N GLY A 47 0.16 -5.93 -2.37
CA GLY A 47 -1.08 -6.41 -1.75
C GLY A 47 -1.01 -7.87 -1.27
N SER A 48 0.03 -8.63 -1.62
CA SER A 48 0.26 -9.97 -1.06
C SER A 48 0.40 -9.89 0.46
N ILE A 49 -0.21 -10.85 1.15
CA ILE A 49 -0.21 -10.89 2.62
C ILE A 49 0.79 -11.95 3.07
N CYS A 50 1.67 -11.56 3.97
CA CYS A 50 2.55 -12.45 4.71
C CYS A 50 2.27 -12.31 6.21
N SER A 51 2.50 -13.37 6.97
CA SER A 51 2.30 -13.39 8.43
C SER A 51 3.61 -13.72 9.15
N SER A 52 3.82 -13.07 10.30
CA SER A 52 4.89 -13.48 11.21
C SER A 52 4.54 -14.77 11.94
N GLU A 53 5.51 -15.36 12.62
CA GLU A 53 5.31 -16.53 13.50
C GLU A 53 4.29 -16.23 14.61
N GLU A 54 4.16 -15.00 15.04
CA GLU A 54 3.19 -14.52 16.03
C GLU A 54 1.79 -14.28 15.44
N GLY A 55 1.58 -14.53 14.14
CA GLY A 55 0.28 -14.36 13.48
C GLY A 55 -0.05 -12.92 13.08
N ILE A 56 0.90 -11.98 13.16
CA ILE A 56 0.69 -10.61 12.70
C ILE A 56 0.75 -10.60 11.18
N ALA A 57 -0.30 -10.06 10.55
CA ALA A 57 -0.38 -9.94 9.11
C ALA A 57 0.34 -8.67 8.62
N TYR A 58 1.11 -8.83 7.56
CA TYR A 58 1.80 -7.76 6.84
C TYR A 58 1.38 -7.78 5.37
N THR A 59 1.17 -6.62 4.81
CA THR A 59 0.84 -6.45 3.40
C THR A 59 2.05 -5.90 2.65
N LEU A 60 2.38 -6.53 1.52
CA LEU A 60 3.45 -6.09 0.64
C LEU A 60 3.05 -4.80 -0.07
N MET A 61 3.88 -3.77 0.01
CA MET A 61 3.56 -2.45 -0.54
C MET A 61 3.89 -2.31 -2.02
N ASN A 62 4.95 -2.97 -2.49
CA ASN A 62 5.45 -2.89 -3.86
C ASN A 62 5.67 -4.29 -4.43
N ASN A 63 5.63 -4.43 -5.75
CA ASN A 63 5.97 -5.70 -6.38
C ASN A 63 7.42 -6.06 -6.09
N VAL A 64 7.66 -7.32 -5.71
CA VAL A 64 9.01 -7.87 -5.52
C VAL A 64 9.35 -8.75 -6.72
N ARG A 65 10.36 -8.35 -7.46
CA ARG A 65 10.84 -9.02 -8.67
C ARG A 65 12.07 -9.82 -8.35
N PHE A 66 12.05 -11.10 -8.66
CA PHE A 66 13.19 -12.01 -8.49
C PHE A 66 14.05 -12.12 -9.75
N ASP A 67 13.62 -11.54 -10.88
CA ASP A 67 14.35 -11.48 -12.13
C ASP A 67 15.39 -10.35 -12.22
N ASP A 68 15.49 -9.51 -11.19
CA ASP A 68 16.48 -8.43 -11.15
C ASP A 68 17.89 -9.01 -11.00
N PRO A 69 18.83 -8.66 -11.89
CA PRO A 69 20.21 -9.16 -11.84
C PRO A 69 21.00 -8.72 -10.59
N THR A 70 20.51 -7.76 -9.84
CA THR A 70 21.11 -7.30 -8.56
C THR A 70 20.76 -8.21 -7.40
N ASN A 71 19.79 -9.12 -7.55
CA ASN A 71 19.38 -10.05 -6.52
C ASN A 71 20.47 -11.07 -6.22
N GLU A 72 20.65 -11.39 -4.95
CA GLU A 72 21.56 -12.44 -4.49
C GLU A 72 21.00 -13.81 -4.87
N MET A 73 21.81 -14.61 -5.57
CA MET A 73 21.45 -15.95 -6.00
C MET A 73 22.48 -16.96 -5.51
N VAL A 74 21.99 -18.03 -4.87
CA VAL A 74 22.83 -19.12 -4.35
C VAL A 74 22.29 -20.48 -4.78
N VAL A 75 23.16 -21.47 -4.88
CA VAL A 75 22.76 -22.85 -5.17
C VAL A 75 21.99 -23.41 -3.97
N ALA A 76 20.74 -23.83 -4.18
CA ALA A 76 19.90 -24.41 -3.14
C ALA A 76 19.93 -25.94 -3.11
N LYS A 77 20.00 -26.58 -4.29
CA LYS A 77 20.05 -28.05 -4.40
C LYS A 77 21.00 -28.47 -5.52
N VAL A 78 21.71 -29.55 -5.29
CA VAL A 78 22.63 -30.17 -6.23
C VAL A 78 22.21 -31.62 -6.49
N ASN A 79 22.37 -32.09 -7.68
CA ASN A 79 22.19 -33.50 -8.02
C ASN A 79 23.43 -34.29 -7.51
N GLU A 80 23.22 -35.23 -6.60
CA GLU A 80 24.30 -36.01 -5.98
C GLU A 80 25.11 -36.87 -6.99
N SER A 81 24.45 -37.26 -8.09
CA SER A 81 25.11 -38.13 -9.10
C SER A 81 25.97 -37.33 -10.10
N THR A 82 25.56 -36.11 -10.43
CA THR A 82 26.23 -35.29 -11.47
C THR A 82 27.00 -34.11 -10.92
N GLY A 83 26.75 -33.72 -9.65
CA GLY A 83 27.32 -32.53 -9.03
C GLY A 83 26.78 -31.20 -9.58
N LEU A 84 25.82 -31.24 -10.50
CA LEU A 84 25.24 -30.05 -11.09
C LEU A 84 24.12 -29.47 -10.25
N PRO A 85 24.00 -28.13 -10.18
CA PRO A 85 22.90 -27.48 -9.53
C PRO A 85 21.55 -27.82 -10.18
N THR A 86 20.58 -28.18 -9.36
CA THR A 86 19.19 -28.45 -9.79
C THR A 86 18.25 -27.32 -9.44
N HIS A 87 18.53 -26.58 -8.36
CA HIS A 87 17.74 -25.43 -7.94
C HIS A 87 18.63 -24.34 -7.37
N TYR A 88 18.19 -23.11 -7.58
CA TYR A 88 18.79 -21.91 -7.03
C TYR A 88 17.80 -21.22 -6.08
N ALA A 89 18.30 -20.67 -5.01
CA ALA A 89 17.55 -19.75 -4.14
C ALA A 89 17.89 -18.30 -4.52
N ILE A 90 16.88 -17.52 -4.78
CA ILE A 90 17.00 -16.09 -5.08
C ILE A 90 16.43 -15.32 -3.90
N LYS A 91 17.18 -14.31 -3.45
CA LYS A 91 16.77 -13.39 -2.38
C LYS A 91 16.46 -12.03 -2.96
N SER A 92 15.30 -11.49 -2.60
CA SER A 92 14.92 -10.13 -2.94
C SER A 92 14.29 -9.44 -1.75
N TYR A 93 14.31 -8.11 -1.71
CA TYR A 93 13.74 -7.33 -0.62
C TYR A 93 12.45 -6.66 -1.05
N GLY A 94 11.48 -6.66 -0.15
CA GLY A 94 10.22 -5.97 -0.34
C GLY A 94 9.80 -5.21 0.91
N ARG A 95 9.19 -4.05 0.70
CA ARG A 95 8.66 -3.23 1.77
C ARG A 95 7.29 -3.72 2.17
N VAL A 96 7.11 -3.95 3.47
CA VAL A 96 5.86 -4.43 4.04
C VAL A 96 5.31 -3.44 5.07
N MET A 97 4.00 -3.48 5.23
CA MET A 97 3.26 -2.66 6.18
C MET A 97 2.40 -3.56 7.05
N SER A 98 2.39 -3.35 8.37
CA SER A 98 1.49 -4.08 9.26
C SER A 98 0.04 -3.69 9.01
N GLY A 99 -0.83 -4.68 8.79
CA GLY A 99 -2.24 -4.48 8.53
C GLY A 99 -2.72 -5.18 7.27
N GLN A 100 -4.01 -5.07 7.03
CA GLN A 100 -4.68 -5.66 5.87
C GLN A 100 -5.61 -4.62 5.24
N TYR A 101 -5.74 -4.70 3.91
CA TYR A 101 -6.77 -3.97 3.20
C TYR A 101 -8.12 -4.64 3.41
N LYS A 102 -9.12 -3.84 3.80
CA LYS A 102 -10.51 -4.26 3.89
C LYS A 102 -11.36 -3.37 3.01
N SER A 103 -12.30 -3.96 2.28
CA SER A 103 -13.31 -3.25 1.50
C SER A 103 -14.65 -3.31 2.23
N ARG A 104 -15.38 -2.20 2.22
CA ARG A 104 -16.74 -2.10 2.74
C ARG A 104 -17.62 -1.43 1.71
N THR A 105 -18.82 -1.97 1.52
CA THR A 105 -19.84 -1.39 0.64
C THR A 105 -21.00 -0.89 1.51
N TYR A 106 -21.45 0.31 1.22
CA TYR A 106 -22.57 0.95 1.92
C TYR A 106 -23.66 1.24 0.91
N ASP A 107 -24.89 0.81 1.22
CA ASP A 107 -26.07 1.19 0.43
C ASP A 107 -26.53 2.58 0.86
N ILE A 108 -26.40 3.55 -0.05
CA ILE A 108 -26.81 4.91 0.15
C ILE A 108 -28.17 5.08 -0.51
N GLY A 109 -29.23 5.27 0.25
CA GLY A 109 -30.57 5.49 -0.29
C GLY A 109 -30.71 6.81 -1.06
N ALA A 110 -31.67 7.63 -0.66
CA ALA A 110 -31.85 8.97 -1.24
C ALA A 110 -30.66 9.88 -0.91
N HIS A 111 -30.42 10.90 -1.76
CA HIS A 111 -29.37 11.89 -1.53
C HIS A 111 -29.54 12.59 -0.19
N GLU A 112 -28.48 12.56 0.63
CA GLU A 112 -28.40 13.25 1.91
C GLU A 112 -27.21 14.21 1.90
N ARG A 113 -27.44 15.46 2.34
CA ARG A 113 -26.40 16.46 2.47
C ARG A 113 -25.48 16.13 3.64
N PHE A 114 -24.18 16.24 3.44
CA PHE A 114 -23.19 15.96 4.47
C PHE A 114 -23.31 14.55 5.05
N LEU A 115 -23.67 13.60 4.19
CA LEU A 115 -23.75 12.17 4.54
C LEU A 115 -22.54 11.74 5.36
N SER A 116 -22.79 11.06 6.47
CA SER A 116 -21.75 10.54 7.34
C SER A 116 -21.89 9.03 7.47
N LEU A 117 -20.86 8.31 7.07
CA LEU A 117 -20.78 6.84 7.14
C LEU A 117 -19.81 6.45 8.25
N THR A 118 -20.22 5.56 9.13
CA THR A 118 -19.37 5.01 10.18
C THR A 118 -18.70 3.73 9.69
N ILE A 119 -17.39 3.64 9.87
CA ILE A 119 -16.63 2.41 9.65
C ILE A 119 -16.60 1.65 10.97
N ASP A 120 -17.23 0.48 11.01
CA ASP A 120 -17.34 -0.38 12.19
C ASP A 120 -16.05 -1.24 12.38
N ASP A 121 -14.90 -0.62 12.31
CA ASP A 121 -13.61 -1.22 12.61
C ASP A 121 -12.86 -0.31 13.61
N GLU A 122 -12.30 -0.91 14.66
CA GLU A 122 -11.65 -0.16 15.74
C GLU A 122 -10.29 0.41 15.34
N ASN A 123 -9.55 -0.29 14.47
CA ASN A 123 -8.15 -0.01 14.15
C ASN A 123 -7.96 0.49 12.70
N VAL A 124 -8.82 1.40 12.24
CA VAL A 124 -8.69 2.00 10.91
C VAL A 124 -7.50 2.96 10.90
N THR A 125 -6.45 2.57 10.18
CA THR A 125 -5.24 3.38 10.04
C THR A 125 -5.40 4.43 8.95
N GLU A 126 -5.95 4.04 7.79
CA GLU A 126 -6.08 4.90 6.63
C GLU A 126 -7.31 4.50 5.80
N VAL A 127 -7.93 5.47 5.15
CA VAL A 127 -8.94 5.26 4.11
C VAL A 127 -8.24 5.39 2.77
N VAL A 128 -7.96 4.27 2.12
CA VAL A 128 -7.14 4.23 0.89
C VAL A 128 -7.88 4.78 -0.32
N SER A 129 -9.17 4.42 -0.46
CA SER A 129 -9.99 4.86 -1.58
C SER A 129 -11.47 4.83 -1.23
N VAL A 130 -12.22 5.76 -1.79
CA VAL A 130 -13.67 5.80 -1.73
C VAL A 130 -14.18 6.01 -3.15
N MET A 131 -15.07 5.13 -3.59
CA MET A 131 -15.66 5.19 -4.93
C MET A 131 -17.17 4.96 -4.87
N ASP A 132 -17.91 5.58 -5.78
CA ASP A 132 -19.34 5.31 -5.93
C ASP A 132 -19.61 4.20 -6.99
N SER A 133 -20.87 3.78 -7.10
CA SER A 133 -21.31 2.77 -8.07
C SER A 133 -21.10 3.16 -9.54
N ASN A 134 -20.90 4.45 -9.83
CA ASN A 134 -20.63 4.97 -11.16
C ASN A 134 -19.12 5.02 -11.49
N GLY A 135 -18.27 4.55 -10.55
CA GLY A 135 -16.82 4.57 -10.71
C GLY A 135 -16.16 5.93 -10.41
N ASN A 136 -16.89 6.90 -9.84
CA ASN A 136 -16.28 8.15 -9.46
C ASN A 136 -15.50 8.01 -8.17
N SER A 137 -14.27 8.52 -8.15
CA SER A 137 -13.41 8.56 -6.97
C SER A 137 -13.62 9.83 -6.16
N TYR A 138 -13.63 9.67 -4.84
CA TYR A 138 -13.67 10.76 -3.87
C TYR A 138 -12.29 10.97 -3.28
N VAL A 139 -11.95 12.21 -2.98
CA VAL A 139 -10.63 12.62 -2.47
C VAL A 139 -10.76 13.04 -1.01
N GLU A 140 -9.86 12.54 -0.16
CA GLU A 140 -9.76 13.01 1.21
C GLU A 140 -9.20 14.42 1.26
N VAL A 141 -9.89 15.29 1.98
CA VAL A 141 -9.51 16.69 2.17
C VAL A 141 -9.42 17.01 3.67
N PRO A 142 -8.60 17.99 4.08
CA PRO A 142 -8.51 18.38 5.47
C PRO A 142 -9.80 18.99 6.01
N TYR A 143 -10.54 19.68 5.15
CA TYR A 143 -11.82 20.33 5.46
C TYR A 143 -12.76 20.23 4.26
N LEU A 144 -14.06 20.04 4.46
CA LEU A 144 -15.05 19.97 3.38
C LEU A 144 -15.15 21.25 2.54
N SER A 145 -14.73 22.38 3.09
CA SER A 145 -14.61 23.64 2.34
C SER A 145 -13.41 23.71 1.38
N SER A 146 -12.43 22.81 1.52
CA SER A 146 -11.27 22.75 0.61
C SER A 146 -11.68 22.08 -0.69
N ASP A 147 -11.63 22.82 -1.78
CA ASP A 147 -11.91 22.33 -3.14
C ASP A 147 -10.65 21.96 -3.93
N THR A 148 -9.49 22.19 -3.34
CA THR A 148 -8.19 22.00 -3.96
C THR A 148 -7.28 21.16 -3.07
N VAL A 149 -6.65 20.15 -3.66
CA VAL A 149 -5.64 19.29 -3.02
C VAL A 149 -4.32 19.44 -3.76
N TYR A 150 -3.22 19.52 -3.01
CA TYR A 150 -1.88 19.57 -3.58
C TYR A 150 -1.28 18.17 -3.63
N ARG A 151 -0.93 17.71 -4.83
CA ARG A 151 -0.23 16.44 -5.04
C ARG A 151 1.22 16.70 -5.39
N SER A 152 2.12 16.03 -4.69
CA SER A 152 3.54 16.02 -5.03
C SER A 152 3.79 15.10 -6.22
N VAL A 153 4.40 15.64 -7.28
CA VAL A 153 4.81 14.88 -8.46
C VAL A 153 6.33 14.93 -8.55
N SER A 154 6.95 13.75 -8.60
CA SER A 154 8.39 13.62 -8.76
C SER A 154 8.82 14.09 -10.15
N VAL A 155 9.91 14.86 -10.22
CA VAL A 155 10.51 15.30 -11.48
C VAL A 155 11.48 14.24 -11.97
N PRO A 156 11.25 13.61 -13.14
CA PRO A 156 12.05 12.46 -13.62
C PRO A 156 13.53 12.77 -13.92
N LYS A 157 13.85 14.04 -14.15
CA LYS A 157 15.22 14.56 -14.33
C LYS A 157 15.35 15.85 -13.53
N PRO A 158 16.01 15.82 -12.37
CA PRO A 158 16.37 17.05 -11.70
C PRO A 158 17.32 17.80 -12.65
N SER A 159 16.81 18.84 -13.32
CA SER A 159 17.66 19.84 -13.93
C SER A 159 18.51 20.46 -12.81
N GLN A 160 19.58 21.17 -13.13
CA GLN A 160 20.60 21.72 -12.22
C GLN A 160 20.07 22.47 -10.96
N THR A 161 18.78 22.64 -10.82
CA THR A 161 18.08 23.09 -9.62
C THR A 161 17.57 21.87 -8.86
N SER A 162 18.00 21.74 -7.63
CA SER A 162 17.80 20.60 -6.70
C SER A 162 16.34 20.26 -6.32
N THR A 163 15.35 20.60 -7.13
CA THR A 163 13.93 20.34 -6.87
C THR A 163 13.58 18.91 -7.26
N GLN A 164 13.41 18.05 -6.28
CA GLN A 164 13.07 16.62 -6.50
C GLN A 164 11.59 16.41 -6.81
N SER A 165 10.71 17.32 -6.40
CA SER A 165 9.27 17.23 -6.64
C SER A 165 8.64 18.62 -6.74
N ILE A 166 7.54 18.70 -7.50
CA ILE A 166 6.69 19.87 -7.61
C ILE A 166 5.30 19.58 -7.06
N LEU A 167 4.66 20.57 -6.47
CA LEU A 167 3.28 20.49 -6.01
C LEU A 167 2.34 20.95 -7.12
N ILE A 168 1.43 20.08 -7.53
CA ILE A 168 0.39 20.39 -8.50
C ILE A 168 -0.94 20.52 -7.75
N ALA A 169 -1.65 21.62 -7.98
CA ALA A 169 -2.99 21.83 -7.47
C ALA A 169 -4.00 21.01 -8.30
N VAL A 170 -4.77 20.17 -7.64
CA VAL A 170 -5.83 19.35 -8.25
C VAL A 170 -7.16 19.71 -7.60
N THR A 171 -8.17 20.00 -8.40
CA THR A 171 -9.53 20.26 -7.90
C THR A 171 -10.16 18.96 -7.40
N ALA A 172 -10.81 19.02 -6.23
CA ALA A 172 -11.50 17.92 -5.59
C ALA A 172 -13.02 18.20 -5.49
N PRO A 173 -13.78 18.07 -6.59
CA PRO A 173 -15.22 18.30 -6.57
C PRO A 173 -15.95 17.26 -5.73
N ARG A 174 -15.48 16.00 -5.76
CA ARG A 174 -15.96 14.89 -4.92
C ARG A 174 -14.97 14.68 -3.80
N ARG A 175 -15.38 15.03 -2.58
CA ARG A 175 -14.47 15.05 -1.44
C ARG A 175 -15.13 14.52 -0.18
N PHE A 176 -14.29 14.03 0.72
CA PHE A 176 -14.70 13.59 2.05
C PHE A 176 -13.65 13.98 3.10
N VAL A 177 -14.08 13.98 4.35
CA VAL A 177 -13.23 14.17 5.52
C VAL A 177 -13.33 12.94 6.41
N VAL A 178 -12.20 12.47 6.92
CA VAL A 178 -12.15 11.39 7.90
C VAL A 178 -12.16 11.99 9.30
N ASN A 179 -13.20 11.69 10.06
CA ASN A 179 -13.35 12.08 11.44
C ASN A 179 -13.05 10.89 12.35
N ARG A 180 -11.87 10.88 12.96
CA ARG A 180 -11.47 9.83 13.90
C ARG A 180 -11.81 10.21 15.32
N THR A 181 -12.39 9.27 16.04
CA THR A 181 -12.56 9.33 17.49
C THR A 181 -11.82 8.15 18.11
N ARG A 182 -11.76 8.05 19.42
CA ARG A 182 -11.11 6.92 20.10
C ARG A 182 -11.79 5.57 19.83
N VAL A 183 -13.07 5.58 19.46
CA VAL A 183 -13.91 4.37 19.36
C VAL A 183 -14.33 4.06 17.94
N ARG A 184 -14.38 5.07 17.05
CA ARG A 184 -14.90 4.89 15.69
C ARG A 184 -14.27 5.87 14.70
N THR A 185 -14.32 5.50 13.44
CA THR A 185 -13.92 6.33 12.30
C THR A 185 -15.14 6.61 11.44
N ASP A 186 -15.45 7.89 11.24
CA ASP A 186 -16.56 8.34 10.40
C ASP A 186 -15.99 9.00 9.14
N ILE A 187 -16.58 8.71 7.98
CA ILE A 187 -16.31 9.37 6.70
C ILE A 187 -17.47 10.33 6.46
N GLN A 188 -17.20 11.61 6.35
CA GLN A 188 -18.22 12.63 6.07
C GLN A 188 -17.99 13.22 4.68
N PHE A 189 -19.03 13.16 3.85
CA PHE A 189 -18.99 13.69 2.49
C PHE A 189 -19.38 15.17 2.45
N GLY A 190 -18.94 15.85 1.39
CA GLY A 190 -19.39 17.19 1.05
C GLY A 190 -20.79 17.19 0.46
N TYR A 191 -21.24 18.38 0.11
CA TYR A 191 -22.52 18.60 -0.59
C TYR A 191 -22.44 18.19 -2.03
#